data_064840fa6d4de74bdd3be75115fb4c07
#
_entry.id   064840fa6d4de74bdd3be75115fb4c07
#
_cell.length_a   1.000
_cell.length_b   1.000
_cell.length_c   1.000
_cell.angle_alpha   90.00
_cell.angle_beta   90.00
_cell.angle_gamma   90.00
#
_symmetry.space_group_name_H-M   'P 1'
#
loop_
_entity.id
_entity.type
_entity.pdbx_description
1 polymer ?
#
loop_
_entity_poly.entity_id
_entity_poly.type
_entity_poly.pdbx_seq_one_letter_code
_entity_poly.pdbx_strand_id
1 'polypeptide(L)'
;MNYCPNCKSEDFSFENDFKLHCNTCDFVLYHNIAAAVAIIIKHNDKILFTVRNVEPDKGKWDLPGGFVDPNENAEEAACRELKEELGIDLIPTDLKYITTSPNNYLYKNVPYRTMDIFYEVEVDSNQIEINAEDEIKELIWVKKEQIQLDKIGFVSIRKVIKENYKLRIHNL
;
A
#
# COMPACT_ATOMS: atom_id res chain seq x y z
N MET A 1 -10.53 4.98 -20.90
CA MET A 1 -11.94 5.46 -20.98
C MET A 1 -12.16 5.90 -22.42
N ASN A 2 -13.27 5.47 -23.06
CA ASN A 2 -13.52 5.74 -24.49
C ASN A 2 -14.67 6.73 -24.72
N TYR A 3 -15.40 7.07 -23.67
CA TYR A 3 -16.59 7.91 -23.74
C TYR A 3 -16.69 8.77 -22.48
N CYS A 4 -17.30 9.95 -22.61
CA CYS A 4 -17.72 10.76 -21.48
C CYS A 4 -18.72 9.99 -20.61
N PRO A 5 -18.49 9.83 -19.30
CA PRO A 5 -19.41 9.07 -18.44
C PRO A 5 -20.78 9.74 -18.25
N ASN A 6 -20.90 11.04 -18.53
CA ASN A 6 -22.15 11.79 -18.42
C ASN A 6 -23.01 11.72 -19.69
N CYS A 7 -22.43 12.07 -20.86
CA CYS A 7 -23.20 12.18 -22.11
C CYS A 7 -22.84 11.15 -23.19
N LYS A 8 -21.90 10.26 -22.93
CA LYS A 8 -21.38 9.23 -23.85
C LYS A 8 -20.70 9.78 -25.12
N SER A 9 -20.39 11.07 -25.19
CA SER A 9 -19.63 11.64 -26.29
C SER A 9 -18.20 11.12 -26.31
N GLU A 10 -17.65 10.95 -27.51
CA GLU A 10 -16.22 10.64 -27.75
C GLU A 10 -15.36 11.91 -27.77
N ASP A 11 -16.00 13.10 -27.82
CA ASP A 11 -15.31 14.39 -27.85
C ASP A 11 -14.99 14.86 -26.43
N PHE A 12 -13.84 14.41 -25.93
CA PHE A 12 -13.29 14.81 -24.64
C PHE A 12 -11.76 14.88 -24.70
N SER A 13 -11.17 15.59 -23.77
CA SER A 13 -9.71 15.71 -23.60
C SER A 13 -9.28 15.24 -22.21
N PHE A 14 -8.03 14.75 -22.11
CA PHE A 14 -7.35 14.53 -20.83
C PHE A 14 -6.26 15.57 -20.66
N GLU A 15 -6.33 16.31 -19.56
CA GLU A 15 -5.29 17.23 -19.14
C GLU A 15 -4.41 16.54 -18.08
N ASN A 16 -3.09 16.49 -18.34
CA ASN A 16 -2.08 15.92 -17.43
C ASN A 16 -2.41 14.52 -16.89
N ASP A 17 -3.09 13.69 -17.67
CA ASP A 17 -3.49 12.30 -17.34
C ASP A 17 -4.39 12.13 -16.09
N PHE A 18 -4.92 13.22 -15.53
CA PHE A 18 -5.78 13.10 -14.36
C PHE A 18 -7.11 13.86 -14.44
N LYS A 19 -7.27 14.80 -15.37
CA LYS A 19 -8.51 15.55 -15.55
C LYS A 19 -9.10 15.29 -16.92
N LEU A 20 -10.28 14.69 -16.95
CA LEU A 20 -11.11 14.60 -18.16
C LEU A 20 -12.00 15.83 -18.26
N HIS A 21 -12.06 16.46 -19.42
CA HIS A 21 -13.03 17.49 -19.77
C HIS A 21 -13.77 17.08 -21.03
N CYS A 22 -15.10 17.04 -20.96
CA CYS A 22 -15.97 16.75 -22.11
C CYS A 22 -16.31 18.03 -22.85
N ASN A 23 -15.96 18.11 -24.14
CA ASN A 23 -16.25 19.27 -24.98
C ASN A 23 -17.73 19.39 -25.39
N THR A 24 -18.52 18.33 -25.21
CA THR A 24 -19.94 18.29 -25.58
C THR A 24 -20.87 18.76 -24.47
N CYS A 25 -20.55 18.45 -23.21
CA CYS A 25 -21.46 18.72 -22.07
C CYS A 25 -20.76 19.37 -20.87
N ASP A 26 -19.54 19.83 -21.03
CA ASP A 26 -18.71 20.49 -19.99
C ASP A 26 -18.50 19.64 -18.71
N PHE A 27 -18.79 18.34 -18.77
CA PHE A 27 -18.52 17.44 -17.64
C PHE A 27 -17.03 17.36 -17.35
N VAL A 28 -16.66 17.51 -16.09
CA VAL A 28 -15.29 17.37 -15.61
C VAL A 28 -15.19 16.20 -14.65
N LEU A 29 -14.23 15.31 -14.90
CA LEU A 29 -13.89 14.21 -13.99
C LEU A 29 -12.40 14.26 -13.63
N TYR A 30 -12.10 14.28 -12.35
CA TYR A 30 -10.74 14.11 -11.85
C TYR A 30 -10.49 12.64 -11.54
N HIS A 31 -9.46 12.06 -12.17
CA HIS A 31 -8.97 10.74 -11.81
C HIS A 31 -8.08 10.88 -10.57
N ASN A 32 -8.70 10.84 -9.40
CA ASN A 32 -8.00 11.00 -8.13
C ASN A 32 -7.09 9.81 -7.83
N ILE A 33 -6.07 10.05 -7.01
CA ILE A 33 -5.24 8.98 -6.46
C ILE A 33 -6.05 8.18 -5.44
N ALA A 34 -5.81 6.87 -5.36
CA ALA A 34 -6.37 6.02 -4.32
C ALA A 34 -5.52 6.12 -3.04
N ALA A 35 -6.16 6.13 -1.89
CA ALA A 35 -5.46 6.00 -0.61
C ALA A 35 -5.24 4.51 -0.31
N ALA A 36 -4.05 4.18 0.19
CA ALA A 36 -3.72 2.86 0.69
C ALA A 36 -2.93 2.97 2.00
N VAL A 37 -3.02 1.98 2.86
CA VAL A 37 -2.26 1.90 4.11
C VAL A 37 -1.22 0.80 4.04
N ALA A 38 -0.08 1.01 4.70
CA ALA A 38 0.97 0.01 4.87
C ALA A 38 1.52 0.08 6.29
N ILE A 39 1.53 -1.05 7.00
CA ILE A 39 1.82 -1.08 8.42
C ILE A 39 3.16 -1.76 8.71
N ILE A 40 4.06 -1.03 9.33
CA ILE A 40 5.36 -1.53 9.80
C ILE A 40 5.17 -2.15 11.17
N ILE A 41 5.01 -3.46 11.22
CA ILE A 41 4.89 -4.21 12.48
C ILE A 41 6.29 -4.54 13.00
N LYS A 42 6.56 -4.16 14.23
CA LYS A 42 7.82 -4.42 14.92
C LYS A 42 7.64 -5.39 16.08
N HIS A 43 8.65 -6.21 16.28
CA HIS A 43 8.86 -6.98 17.50
C HIS A 43 10.35 -6.99 17.82
N ASN A 44 10.74 -6.34 18.91
CA ASN A 44 12.14 -6.14 19.29
C ASN A 44 12.94 -5.43 18.16
N ASP A 45 14.01 -6.07 17.65
CA ASP A 45 14.90 -5.56 16.59
C ASP A 45 14.45 -5.94 15.17
N LYS A 46 13.27 -6.58 15.02
CA LYS A 46 12.78 -7.12 13.76
C LYS A 46 11.57 -6.36 13.24
N ILE A 47 11.41 -6.41 11.91
CA ILE A 47 10.24 -5.96 11.18
C ILE A 47 9.60 -7.16 10.51
N LEU A 48 8.26 -7.23 10.54
CA LEU A 48 7.49 -8.21 9.83
C LEU A 48 7.32 -7.78 8.37
N PHE A 49 7.62 -8.69 7.46
CA PHE A 49 7.24 -8.61 6.06
C PHE A 49 6.33 -9.76 5.71
N THR A 50 5.35 -9.52 4.87
CA THR A 50 4.56 -10.53 4.19
C THR A 50 5.24 -10.91 2.88
N VAL A 51 5.06 -12.13 2.40
CA VAL A 51 5.42 -12.53 1.04
C VAL A 51 4.15 -12.61 0.22
N ARG A 52 4.06 -11.82 -0.83
CA ARG A 52 2.87 -11.74 -1.69
C ARG A 52 2.55 -13.09 -2.36
N ASN A 53 1.30 -13.48 -2.33
CA ASN A 53 0.80 -14.66 -3.06
C ASN A 53 0.07 -14.28 -4.36
N VAL A 54 -0.15 -12.98 -4.60
CA VAL A 54 -0.88 -12.42 -5.76
C VAL A 54 -0.05 -11.41 -6.54
N GLU A 55 -0.38 -11.22 -7.82
CA GLU A 55 0.18 -10.12 -8.62
C GLU A 55 -0.43 -8.75 -8.21
N PRO A 56 0.29 -7.66 -8.39
CA PRO A 56 1.67 -7.55 -8.88
C PRO A 56 2.70 -7.99 -7.82
N ASP A 57 3.92 -8.25 -8.30
CA ASP A 57 5.07 -8.57 -7.45
C ASP A 57 4.92 -9.85 -6.60
N LYS A 58 4.20 -10.86 -7.11
CA LYS A 58 4.07 -12.16 -6.45
C LYS A 58 5.44 -12.74 -6.06
N GLY A 59 5.57 -13.17 -4.81
CA GLY A 59 6.81 -13.70 -4.24
C GLY A 59 7.76 -12.63 -3.69
N LYS A 60 7.45 -11.35 -3.86
CA LYS A 60 8.19 -10.25 -3.23
C LYS A 60 7.70 -9.98 -1.81
N TRP A 61 8.55 -9.31 -1.04
CA TRP A 61 8.20 -8.82 0.29
C TRP A 61 7.31 -7.59 0.20
N ASP A 62 6.36 -7.54 1.10
CA ASP A 62 5.41 -6.45 1.26
C ASP A 62 5.22 -6.13 2.76
N LEU A 63 4.53 -5.05 3.04
CA LEU A 63 3.99 -4.77 4.37
C LEU A 63 2.50 -5.12 4.37
N PRO A 64 1.94 -5.59 5.50
CA PRO A 64 0.50 -5.75 5.61
C PRO A 64 -0.22 -4.42 5.39
N GLY A 65 -1.40 -4.49 4.76
CA GLY A 65 -2.21 -3.33 4.44
C GLY A 65 -2.90 -3.42 3.09
N GLY A 66 -3.71 -2.41 2.76
CA GLY A 66 -4.52 -2.39 1.55
C GLY A 66 -5.11 -1.03 1.26
N PHE A 67 -6.15 -1.00 0.42
CA PHE A 67 -6.85 0.25 0.10
C PHE A 67 -7.72 0.72 1.25
N VAL A 68 -7.83 2.05 1.37
CA VAL A 68 -8.79 2.67 2.28
C VAL A 68 -10.17 2.59 1.63
N ASP A 69 -11.13 2.00 2.33
CA ASP A 69 -12.51 1.84 1.88
C ASP A 69 -13.33 3.13 2.03
N PRO A 70 -14.42 3.30 1.26
CA PRO A 70 -15.34 4.40 1.49
C PRO A 70 -15.89 4.40 2.93
N ASN A 71 -15.89 5.57 3.56
CA ASN A 71 -16.41 5.83 4.91
C ASN A 71 -15.54 5.35 6.09
N GLU A 72 -14.29 4.98 5.85
CA GLU A 72 -13.30 4.78 6.91
C GLU A 72 -12.16 5.82 6.77
N ASN A 73 -11.49 6.12 7.85
CA ASN A 73 -10.22 6.85 7.83
C ASN A 73 -9.03 5.90 7.69
N ALA A 74 -7.82 6.45 7.49
CA ALA A 74 -6.64 5.64 7.23
C ALA A 74 -6.24 4.76 8.43
N GLU A 75 -6.47 5.22 9.66
CA GLU A 75 -6.20 4.45 10.87
C GLU A 75 -7.19 3.29 11.02
N GLU A 76 -8.46 3.50 10.70
CA GLU A 76 -9.49 2.46 10.70
C GLU A 76 -9.19 1.41 9.62
N ALA A 77 -8.81 1.84 8.40
CA ALA A 77 -8.35 0.95 7.34
C ALA A 77 -7.16 0.09 7.80
N ALA A 78 -6.15 0.69 8.43
CA ALA A 78 -4.98 -0.03 8.92
C ALA A 78 -5.34 -1.08 9.97
N CYS A 79 -6.24 -0.78 10.90
CA CYS A 79 -6.73 -1.74 11.89
C CYS A 79 -7.53 -2.87 11.24
N ARG A 80 -8.40 -2.55 10.27
CA ARG A 80 -9.19 -3.54 9.53
C ARG A 80 -8.29 -4.51 8.76
N GLU A 81 -7.34 -3.99 7.98
CA GLU A 81 -6.40 -4.81 7.19
C GLU A 81 -5.56 -5.73 8.09
N LEU A 82 -5.03 -5.23 9.21
CA LEU A 82 -4.29 -6.06 10.16
C LEU A 82 -5.14 -7.18 10.75
N LYS A 83 -6.41 -6.93 11.00
CA LYS A 83 -7.34 -7.94 11.51
C LYS A 83 -7.69 -8.96 10.43
N GLU A 84 -7.95 -8.54 9.20
CA GLU A 84 -8.30 -9.39 8.07
C GLU A 84 -7.11 -10.26 7.65
N GLU A 85 -5.94 -9.68 7.48
CA GLU A 85 -4.76 -10.37 6.99
C GLU A 85 -4.08 -11.25 8.05
N LEU A 86 -3.97 -10.76 9.29
CA LEU A 86 -3.10 -11.34 10.33
C LEU A 86 -3.81 -11.64 11.66
N GLY A 87 -5.10 -11.38 11.77
CA GLY A 87 -5.84 -11.58 13.01
C GLY A 87 -5.44 -10.66 14.16
N ILE A 88 -4.70 -9.58 13.88
CA ILE A 88 -4.23 -8.62 14.88
C ILE A 88 -5.36 -7.61 15.14
N ASP A 89 -5.86 -7.56 16.37
CA ASP A 89 -6.93 -6.65 16.77
C ASP A 89 -6.34 -5.43 17.49
N LEU A 90 -6.37 -4.28 16.82
CA LEU A 90 -5.84 -2.99 17.30
C LEU A 90 -6.90 -1.92 17.24
N ILE A 91 -6.66 -0.84 17.96
CA ILE A 91 -7.43 0.39 17.86
C ILE A 91 -6.57 1.50 17.21
N PRO A 92 -7.16 2.51 16.56
CA PRO A 92 -6.43 3.58 15.88
C PRO A 92 -5.33 4.26 16.70
N THR A 93 -5.51 4.37 18.02
CA THR A 93 -4.53 4.98 18.93
C THR A 93 -3.26 4.15 19.15
N ASP A 94 -3.25 2.88 18.79
CA ASP A 94 -2.07 2.00 18.85
C ASP A 94 -1.10 2.25 17.69
N LEU A 95 -1.61 2.89 16.64
CA LEU A 95 -0.86 3.16 15.42
C LEU A 95 -0.10 4.49 15.52
N LYS A 96 1.16 4.46 15.15
CA LYS A 96 1.99 5.65 15.01
C LYS A 96 2.15 6.00 13.55
N TYR A 97 1.63 7.16 13.13
CA TYR A 97 1.87 7.68 11.78
C TYR A 97 3.38 7.91 11.52
N ILE A 98 3.86 7.51 10.36
CA ILE A 98 5.25 7.68 9.94
C ILE A 98 5.37 8.70 8.81
N THR A 99 4.76 8.44 7.67
CA THR A 99 4.84 9.30 6.47
C THR A 99 3.85 8.86 5.40
N THR A 100 3.80 9.59 4.28
CA THR A 100 3.16 9.14 3.05
C THR A 100 4.18 9.05 1.91
N SER A 101 3.91 8.18 0.95
CA SER A 101 4.69 8.09 -0.27
C SER A 101 3.80 7.78 -1.48
N PRO A 102 3.99 8.48 -2.62
CA PRO A 102 3.28 8.10 -3.84
C PRO A 102 3.79 6.75 -4.34
N ASN A 103 2.89 5.98 -4.95
CA ASN A 103 3.19 4.69 -5.55
C ASN A 103 2.41 4.49 -6.86
N ASN A 104 2.88 3.57 -7.69
CA ASN A 104 2.18 3.11 -8.87
C ASN A 104 1.87 1.63 -8.68
N TYR A 105 0.59 1.32 -8.65
CA TYR A 105 0.08 -0.03 -8.45
C TYR A 105 -0.56 -0.54 -9.73
N LEU A 106 0.05 -1.54 -10.37
CA LEU A 106 -0.49 -2.14 -11.59
C LEU A 106 -1.43 -3.30 -11.20
N TYR A 107 -2.72 -3.08 -11.31
CA TYR A 107 -3.72 -4.12 -11.05
C TYR A 107 -4.51 -4.46 -12.31
N LYS A 108 -4.48 -5.72 -12.72
CA LYS A 108 -5.17 -6.22 -13.93
C LYS A 108 -4.93 -5.32 -15.16
N ASN A 109 -3.69 -4.91 -15.39
CA ASN A 109 -3.26 -4.00 -16.47
C ASN A 109 -3.82 -2.57 -16.37
N VAL A 110 -4.41 -2.19 -15.25
CA VAL A 110 -4.82 -0.81 -14.96
C VAL A 110 -3.79 -0.19 -14.02
N PRO A 111 -3.09 0.90 -14.42
CA PRO A 111 -2.17 1.59 -13.53
C PRO A 111 -2.97 2.47 -12.57
N TYR A 112 -3.00 2.07 -11.30
CA TYR A 112 -3.49 2.92 -10.22
C TYR A 112 -2.35 3.77 -9.69
N ARG A 113 -2.64 5.04 -9.47
CA ARG A 113 -1.77 5.92 -8.68
C ARG A 113 -2.29 5.89 -7.26
N THR A 114 -1.43 5.52 -6.32
CA THR A 114 -1.80 5.48 -4.89
C THR A 114 -0.97 6.48 -4.10
N MET A 115 -1.51 6.87 -2.97
CA MET A 115 -0.76 7.48 -1.88
C MET A 115 -0.77 6.48 -0.74
N ASP A 116 0.38 5.85 -0.52
CA ASP A 116 0.53 4.90 0.55
C ASP A 116 0.83 5.66 1.85
N ILE A 117 0.01 5.40 2.87
CA ILE A 117 0.07 6.01 4.21
C ILE A 117 0.70 4.98 5.14
N PHE A 118 1.83 5.33 5.73
CA PHE A 118 2.61 4.41 6.54
C PHE A 118 2.37 4.62 8.02
N TYR A 119 2.03 3.53 8.69
CA TYR A 119 1.94 3.44 10.14
C TYR A 119 2.97 2.47 10.70
N GLU A 120 3.29 2.63 11.97
CA GLU A 120 4.16 1.75 12.74
C GLU A 120 3.41 1.28 13.99
N VAL A 121 3.56 0.01 14.33
CA VAL A 121 3.08 -0.56 15.58
C VAL A 121 4.09 -1.56 16.13
N GLU A 122 4.20 -1.65 17.45
CA GLU A 122 5.01 -2.67 18.13
C GLU A 122 4.09 -3.72 18.75
N VAL A 123 4.41 -4.99 18.54
CA VAL A 123 3.64 -6.12 19.07
C VAL A 123 4.47 -6.89 20.11
N ASP A 124 3.80 -7.42 21.12
CA ASP A 124 4.45 -8.16 22.23
C ASP A 124 4.91 -9.56 21.83
N SER A 125 4.36 -10.12 20.74
CA SER A 125 4.65 -11.47 20.28
C SER A 125 4.96 -11.50 18.79
N ASN A 126 5.88 -12.38 18.40
CA ASN A 126 6.15 -12.68 16.99
C ASN A 126 5.34 -13.88 16.47
N GLN A 127 4.47 -14.46 17.31
CA GLN A 127 3.55 -15.53 16.91
C GLN A 127 2.30 -14.90 16.30
N ILE A 128 2.34 -14.68 14.99
CA ILE A 128 1.27 -14.10 14.18
C ILE A 128 0.90 -15.14 13.14
N GLU A 129 -0.39 -15.34 12.92
CA GLU A 129 -0.92 -16.28 11.94
C GLU A 129 -1.38 -15.53 10.68
N ILE A 130 -1.38 -16.22 9.55
CA ILE A 130 -1.93 -15.70 8.30
C ILE A 130 -3.41 -16.05 8.25
N ASN A 131 -4.28 -15.07 8.11
CA ASN A 131 -5.70 -15.28 7.88
C ASN A 131 -6.05 -15.20 6.38
N ALA A 132 -5.32 -14.36 5.60
CA ALA A 132 -5.53 -14.16 4.17
C ALA A 132 -4.52 -15.02 3.35
N GLU A 133 -4.64 -16.35 3.38
CA GLU A 133 -3.72 -17.28 2.69
C GLU A 133 -3.73 -17.12 1.15
N ASP A 134 -4.79 -16.59 0.59
CA ASP A 134 -4.90 -16.28 -0.83
C ASP A 134 -4.04 -15.08 -1.24
N GLU A 135 -3.81 -14.13 -0.35
CA GLU A 135 -3.02 -12.93 -0.60
C GLU A 135 -1.59 -13.03 -0.05
N ILE A 136 -1.41 -13.69 1.08
CA ILE A 136 -0.14 -13.81 1.80
C ILE A 136 0.32 -15.27 1.80
N LYS A 137 1.53 -15.49 1.25
CA LYS A 137 2.15 -16.82 1.20
C LYS A 137 2.90 -17.18 2.49
N GLU A 138 3.57 -16.19 3.10
CA GLU A 138 4.51 -16.40 4.19
C GLU A 138 4.70 -15.12 4.98
N LEU A 139 5.02 -15.25 6.27
CA LEU A 139 5.45 -14.15 7.15
C LEU A 139 6.94 -14.29 7.45
N ILE A 140 7.68 -13.18 7.32
CA ILE A 140 9.13 -13.16 7.55
C ILE A 140 9.49 -12.04 8.53
N TRP A 141 10.04 -12.42 9.68
CA TRP A 141 10.63 -11.50 10.63
C TRP A 141 12.10 -11.22 10.29
N VAL A 142 12.40 -10.00 9.88
CA VAL A 142 13.74 -9.59 9.40
C VAL A 142 14.35 -8.57 10.33
N LYS A 143 15.59 -8.81 10.78
CA LYS A 143 16.34 -7.78 11.50
C LYS A 143 16.65 -6.59 10.60
N LYS A 144 16.68 -5.39 11.16
CA LYS A 144 16.88 -4.15 10.40
C LYS A 144 18.14 -4.22 9.51
N GLU A 145 19.24 -4.78 10.01
CA GLU A 145 20.51 -4.89 9.29
C GLU A 145 20.48 -5.93 8.16
N GLN A 146 19.48 -6.81 8.16
CA GLN A 146 19.32 -7.91 7.20
C GLN A 146 18.27 -7.62 6.12
N ILE A 147 17.65 -6.44 6.15
CA ILE A 147 16.63 -6.06 5.16
C ILE A 147 17.29 -5.91 3.79
N GLN A 148 16.74 -6.65 2.82
CA GLN A 148 17.17 -6.65 1.42
C GLN A 148 16.13 -5.87 0.60
N LEU A 149 16.47 -4.62 0.23
CA LEU A 149 15.53 -3.71 -0.45
C LEU A 149 15.07 -4.23 -1.81
N ASP A 150 15.88 -5.03 -2.50
CA ASP A 150 15.57 -5.66 -3.80
C ASP A 150 14.51 -6.77 -3.69
N LYS A 151 14.31 -7.32 -2.50
CA LYS A 151 13.23 -8.27 -2.23
C LYS A 151 11.87 -7.61 -2.03
N ILE A 152 11.83 -6.34 -1.67
CA ILE A 152 10.59 -5.59 -1.47
C ILE A 152 9.98 -5.24 -2.83
N GLY A 153 8.69 -5.49 -3.02
CA GLY A 153 7.99 -5.27 -4.29
C GLY A 153 7.80 -3.80 -4.61
N PHE A 154 7.15 -3.05 -3.73
CA PHE A 154 6.74 -1.68 -4.00
C PHE A 154 7.81 -0.63 -3.74
N VAL A 155 7.89 0.35 -4.65
CA VAL A 155 8.87 1.44 -4.59
C VAL A 155 8.65 2.31 -3.36
N SER A 156 7.39 2.60 -3.00
CA SER A 156 7.02 3.38 -1.81
C SER A 156 7.54 2.73 -0.53
N ILE A 157 7.35 1.42 -0.37
CA ILE A 157 7.82 0.66 0.80
C ILE A 157 9.34 0.66 0.85
N ARG A 158 10.02 0.37 -0.27
CA ARG A 158 11.50 0.42 -0.34
C ARG A 158 12.05 1.77 0.11
N LYS A 159 11.42 2.86 -0.36
CA LYS A 159 11.81 4.22 0.00
C LYS A 159 11.63 4.47 1.50
N VAL A 160 10.45 4.18 2.04
CA VAL A 160 10.12 4.45 3.44
C VAL A 160 10.99 3.60 4.39
N ILE A 161 11.17 2.32 4.10
CA ILE A 161 12.04 1.43 4.88
C ILE A 161 13.49 1.93 4.86
N LYS A 162 14.02 2.30 3.70
CA LYS A 162 15.37 2.84 3.56
C LYS A 162 15.60 4.11 4.38
N GLU A 163 14.67 5.06 4.30
CA GLU A 163 14.79 6.37 4.94
C GLU A 163 14.63 6.30 6.46
N ASN A 164 13.65 5.51 6.95
CA ASN A 164 13.33 5.45 8.37
C ASN A 164 14.27 4.53 9.17
N TYR A 165 14.83 3.49 8.54
CA TYR A 165 15.72 2.56 9.24
C TYR A 165 17.18 2.74 8.88
N LYS A 166 17.56 3.84 8.17
CA LYS A 166 18.95 4.22 7.82
C LYS A 166 19.76 3.05 7.27
N LEU A 167 19.14 2.26 6.40
CA LEU A 167 19.81 1.12 5.79
C LEU A 167 20.98 1.60 4.94
N ARG A 168 22.20 1.17 5.28
CA ARG A 168 23.39 1.44 4.46
C ARG A 168 23.23 0.69 3.14
N ILE A 169 23.33 1.40 2.03
CA ILE A 169 23.49 0.75 0.73
C ILE A 169 24.92 0.19 0.73
N HIS A 170 25.07 -1.11 0.84
CA HIS A 170 26.28 -1.75 0.40
C HIS A 170 26.26 -1.69 -1.13
N ASN A 171 26.96 -0.69 -1.69
CA ASN A 171 27.25 -0.67 -3.12
C ASN A 171 28.07 -1.94 -3.43
N LEU A 172 27.48 -2.84 -4.22
CA LEU A 172 28.20 -3.91 -4.90
C LEU A 172 28.98 -3.32 -6.06
#